data_949d511ada93c5d0e51eb19becde255d
#
_entry.id   949d511ada93c5d0e51eb19becde255d
#
_cell.length_a   1.000
_cell.length_b   1.000
_cell.length_c   1.000
_cell.angle_alpha   90.00
_cell.angle_beta   90.00
_cell.angle_gamma   90.00
#
_symmetry.space_group_name_H-M   'P 1'
#
loop_
_entity.id
_entity.type
_entity.pdbx_description
1 polymer ?
#
loop_
_entity_poly.entity_id
_entity_poly.type
_entity_poly.pdbx_seq_one_letter_code
_entity_poly.pdbx_strand_id
1 'polypeptide(L)'
;MLAGSLLTSNTPTTAADTTQPAVQATASASANAPTPLLSAGKPVTWFFVFKFNAGSFANCAGGAQRSCPFGGTVQSYEKDHGEFSQQFAYASDVDPTLQEGGGCVGDTTSDPVGATFGEVYSGHLFYVVWNDQFEGHPIADKSAPAGHSKGVLAWDENGNGLVLQVSTPSWPGSGSAHSPRQGDGNTLGCVNDNDVLLSQHFFALKLNKDDVVQVLTALKNSSVVTDPSKPDLVNNGGPSDIQALAASIGKVSESTTVTKVALSSNVLLLSKPSDLKVPPWQMVSALLGGEPLRVASFWDKPKIPSTSGDATPACWDQSLAKPGAVDIATSGIWSGTKIGFEGLPGPEGNHAKVGVSTGTHSYVILGDMNQQGSLAGDCGSSQNGRGGLFYVVDNPQLTNSMRDLLKGDSAPAN
;
A
#
# COMPACT_ATOMS: atom_id res chain seq x y z
N MET A 1 73.29 46.38 -31.31
CA MET A 1 73.92 45.23 -32.03
C MET A 1 72.80 44.20 -32.24
N LEU A 2 72.51 44.12 -33.52
CA LEU A 2 71.80 43.06 -34.24
C LEU A 2 70.71 42.18 -33.55
N ALA A 3 69.55 42.45 -34.04
CA ALA A 3 68.30 41.68 -33.93
C ALA A 3 68.39 40.40 -34.81
N GLY A 4 67.87 39.32 -34.34
CA GLY A 4 67.60 38.12 -35.10
C GLY A 4 66.13 37.73 -34.99
N SER A 5 65.41 37.99 -36.06
CA SER A 5 63.99 37.66 -36.21
C SER A 5 63.86 36.23 -36.71
N LEU A 6 63.11 35.38 -36.03
CA LEU A 6 62.72 34.04 -36.52
C LEU A 6 61.23 34.02 -36.74
N LEU A 7 60.87 33.94 -38.01
CA LEU A 7 59.53 33.69 -38.50
C LEU A 7 59.18 32.22 -38.33
N THR A 8 58.11 31.90 -37.57
CA THR A 8 57.51 30.58 -37.57
C THR A 8 56.18 30.62 -38.34
N SER A 9 56.11 29.81 -39.37
CA SER A 9 54.96 29.58 -40.22
C SER A 9 53.89 28.76 -39.50
N ASN A 10 52.70 29.31 -39.32
CA ASN A 10 51.53 28.59 -38.87
C ASN A 10 50.80 27.98 -40.08
N THR A 11 50.77 26.65 -40.15
CA THR A 11 49.86 25.89 -41.02
C THR A 11 48.54 25.68 -40.30
N PRO A 12 47.37 25.90 -40.92
CA PRO A 12 46.08 25.61 -40.29
C PRO A 12 45.78 24.11 -40.36
N THR A 13 45.60 23.51 -39.19
CA THR A 13 45.08 22.13 -39.08
C THR A 13 43.58 22.16 -39.25
N THR A 14 43.08 21.54 -40.31
CA THR A 14 41.67 21.29 -40.53
C THR A 14 41.17 20.29 -39.49
N ALA A 15 40.22 20.73 -38.64
CA ALA A 15 39.48 19.87 -37.75
C ALA A 15 38.54 18.96 -38.57
N ALA A 16 38.70 17.65 -38.46
CA ALA A 16 37.80 16.67 -39.00
C ALA A 16 36.48 16.70 -38.17
N ASP A 17 35.41 17.03 -38.85
CA ASP A 17 34.04 16.94 -38.36
C ASP A 17 33.66 15.47 -38.24
N THR A 18 33.71 14.89 -37.02
CA THR A 18 33.17 13.57 -36.72
C THR A 18 31.74 13.73 -36.26
N THR A 19 30.82 13.84 -37.20
CA THR A 19 29.39 13.62 -36.94
C THR A 19 29.20 12.14 -36.55
N GLN A 20 29.12 11.92 -35.23
CA GLN A 20 28.71 10.66 -34.67
C GLN A 20 27.20 10.49 -34.97
N PRO A 21 26.76 9.39 -35.62
CA PRO A 21 25.37 9.19 -35.87
C PRO A 21 24.62 9.03 -34.52
N ALA A 22 23.60 9.82 -34.33
CA ALA A 22 22.67 9.65 -33.21
C ALA A 22 22.14 8.22 -33.25
N VAL A 23 22.47 7.45 -32.24
CA VAL A 23 21.86 6.14 -31.99
C VAL A 23 20.40 6.44 -31.66
N GLN A 24 19.53 6.31 -32.64
CA GLN A 24 18.10 6.19 -32.40
C GLN A 24 17.90 4.95 -31.54
N ALA A 25 17.57 5.17 -30.28
CA ALA A 25 17.06 4.14 -29.41
C ALA A 25 15.75 3.65 -30.04
N THR A 26 15.81 2.53 -30.71
CA THR A 26 14.62 1.80 -31.15
C THR A 26 13.91 1.31 -29.88
N ALA A 27 12.90 2.05 -29.48
CA ALA A 27 11.92 1.58 -28.51
C ALA A 27 11.16 0.41 -29.15
N SER A 28 11.63 -0.79 -28.88
CA SER A 28 10.89 -2.03 -29.11
C SER A 28 10.97 -2.84 -27.83
N ALA A 29 10.25 -2.40 -26.85
CA ALA A 29 9.73 -3.30 -25.83
C ALA A 29 8.24 -3.44 -26.16
N SER A 30 7.79 -4.61 -26.55
CA SER A 30 6.42 -5.00 -26.28
C SER A 30 6.34 -5.03 -24.76
N ALA A 31 5.95 -3.90 -24.18
CA ALA A 31 5.83 -3.77 -22.76
C ALA A 31 4.80 -4.82 -22.30
N ASN A 32 5.24 -5.85 -21.62
CA ASN A 32 4.34 -6.70 -20.87
C ASN A 32 3.52 -5.79 -19.96
N ALA A 33 2.21 -6.04 -19.85
CA ALA A 33 1.33 -5.28 -18.99
C ALA A 33 1.94 -5.20 -17.56
N PRO A 34 1.86 -4.04 -16.88
CA PRO A 34 2.39 -3.88 -15.53
C PRO A 34 1.86 -4.99 -14.61
N THR A 35 2.74 -5.59 -13.85
CA THR A 35 2.41 -6.80 -13.09
C THR A 35 3.18 -6.80 -11.76
N PRO A 36 2.56 -7.18 -10.64
CA PRO A 36 3.29 -7.35 -9.38
C PRO A 36 4.49 -8.27 -9.54
N LEU A 37 5.59 -7.94 -8.89
CA LEU A 37 6.84 -8.69 -8.93
C LEU A 37 7.23 -9.18 -7.54
N LEU A 38 7.67 -10.44 -7.41
CA LEU A 38 8.32 -10.94 -6.18
C LEU A 38 9.77 -10.45 -6.06
N SER A 39 10.41 -10.20 -7.18
CA SER A 39 11.70 -9.56 -7.35
C SER A 39 11.83 -9.18 -8.81
N ALA A 40 12.87 -8.43 -9.18
CA ALA A 40 13.09 -8.02 -10.56
C ALA A 40 12.97 -9.21 -11.54
N GLY A 41 12.04 -9.11 -12.49
CA GLY A 41 11.77 -10.13 -13.51
C GLY A 41 11.01 -11.38 -13.04
N LYS A 42 10.42 -11.38 -11.86
CA LYS A 42 9.59 -12.49 -11.34
C LYS A 42 8.13 -12.08 -11.16
N PRO A 43 7.33 -12.01 -12.22
CA PRO A 43 5.94 -11.56 -12.16
C PRO A 43 5.03 -12.60 -11.48
N VAL A 44 4.02 -12.08 -10.78
CA VAL A 44 2.96 -12.85 -10.13
C VAL A 44 1.60 -12.15 -10.35
N THR A 45 0.50 -12.87 -10.14
CA THR A 45 -0.83 -12.26 -10.20
C THR A 45 -1.13 -11.41 -8.98
N TRP A 46 -0.72 -11.88 -7.81
CA TRP A 46 -0.79 -11.13 -6.57
C TRP A 46 0.33 -11.56 -5.62
N PHE A 47 0.68 -10.67 -4.72
CA PHE A 47 1.43 -11.03 -3.50
C PHE A 47 0.86 -10.30 -2.29
N PHE A 48 1.08 -10.90 -1.14
CA PHE A 48 0.87 -10.33 0.18
C PHE A 48 2.20 -10.31 0.94
N VAL A 49 2.50 -9.20 1.62
CA VAL A 49 3.65 -9.07 2.51
C VAL A 49 3.16 -8.59 3.86
N PHE A 50 3.62 -9.24 4.91
CA PHE A 50 3.50 -8.80 6.29
C PHE A 50 4.89 -8.43 6.83
N LYS A 51 5.13 -7.13 7.04
CA LYS A 51 6.35 -6.62 7.68
C LYS A 51 6.16 -6.64 9.18
N PHE A 52 7.13 -7.22 9.89
CA PHE A 52 7.09 -7.34 11.34
C PHE A 52 7.43 -6.03 12.04
N ASN A 53 7.02 -5.89 13.30
CA ASN A 53 7.41 -4.79 14.16
C ASN A 53 8.81 -4.99 14.77
N ALA A 54 9.44 -3.90 15.19
CA ALA A 54 10.81 -3.89 15.68
C ALA A 54 10.98 -4.61 17.02
N GLY A 55 9.95 -4.61 17.88
CA GLY A 55 9.99 -5.29 19.18
C GLY A 55 10.03 -6.81 19.06
N SER A 56 9.44 -7.36 17.99
CA SER A 56 9.41 -8.82 17.76
C SER A 56 10.55 -9.31 16.86
N PHE A 57 10.86 -8.55 15.80
CA PHE A 57 11.88 -8.91 14.80
C PHE A 57 12.72 -7.67 14.48
N ALA A 58 13.65 -7.34 15.39
CA ALA A 58 14.52 -6.20 15.22
C ALA A 58 15.51 -6.36 14.07
N ASN A 59 15.83 -5.24 13.43
CA ASN A 59 16.80 -5.11 12.36
C ASN A 59 16.41 -5.81 11.04
N CYS A 60 17.31 -5.70 10.12
CA CYS A 60 17.24 -6.34 8.82
C CYS A 60 18.65 -6.80 8.45
N ALA A 61 18.78 -7.95 7.83
CA ALA A 61 20.07 -8.45 7.42
C ALA A 61 20.68 -7.50 6.36
N GLY A 62 21.72 -6.73 6.71
CA GLY A 62 22.42 -5.86 5.77
C GLY A 62 22.96 -4.54 6.35
N GLY A 63 22.77 -4.27 7.64
CA GLY A 63 23.49 -3.20 8.34
C GLY A 63 22.86 -1.82 8.33
N ALA A 64 23.56 -0.87 8.93
CA ALA A 64 23.10 0.46 9.35
C ALA A 64 22.85 1.46 8.20
N GLN A 65 23.28 1.18 6.99
CA GLN A 65 23.10 2.08 5.84
C GLN A 65 21.98 1.55 4.94
N ARG A 66 20.90 2.32 4.86
CA ARG A 66 19.81 2.09 3.93
C ARG A 66 20.02 2.88 2.67
N SER A 67 19.72 2.27 1.55
CA SER A 67 19.64 2.98 0.28
C SER A 67 18.23 3.53 0.09
N CYS A 68 18.11 4.66 -0.59
CA CYS A 68 16.85 5.21 -1.07
C CYS A 68 16.79 5.08 -2.60
N PRO A 69 16.56 3.87 -3.16
CA PRO A 69 16.61 3.66 -4.61
C PRO A 69 15.53 4.43 -5.37
N PHE A 70 14.49 4.88 -4.68
CA PHE A 70 13.40 5.67 -5.22
C PHE A 70 13.50 7.16 -4.84
N GLY A 71 14.72 7.68 -4.82
CA GLY A 71 15.01 9.09 -4.57
C GLY A 71 15.08 9.48 -3.09
N GLY A 72 15.52 10.71 -2.83
CA GLY A 72 15.71 11.24 -1.49
C GLY A 72 17.04 10.86 -0.84
N THR A 73 17.18 11.20 0.42
CA THR A 73 18.37 10.93 1.24
C THR A 73 18.01 10.00 2.39
N VAL A 74 18.92 9.09 2.70
CA VAL A 74 18.77 8.24 3.90
C VAL A 74 18.78 9.13 5.13
N GLN A 75 17.70 9.11 5.90
CA GLN A 75 17.69 9.67 7.24
C GLN A 75 18.38 8.72 8.20
N SER A 76 19.03 9.25 9.24
CA SER A 76 19.72 8.41 10.23
C SER A 76 18.69 7.72 11.10
N TYR A 77 18.27 6.56 10.67
CA TYR A 77 17.23 5.74 11.27
C TYR A 77 17.52 5.39 12.72
N GLU A 78 18.75 4.93 12.98
CA GLU A 78 19.22 4.57 14.32
C GLU A 78 19.23 5.76 15.27
N LYS A 79 19.48 6.95 14.75
CA LYS A 79 19.48 8.17 15.56
C LYS A 79 18.07 8.58 15.98
N ASP A 80 17.09 8.37 15.10
CA ASP A 80 15.73 8.85 15.32
C ASP A 80 14.85 7.80 16.00
N HIS A 81 15.12 6.51 15.82
CA HIS A 81 14.26 5.42 16.30
C HIS A 81 14.96 4.34 17.12
N GLY A 82 16.29 4.27 17.18
CA GLY A 82 17.04 3.29 17.98
C GLY A 82 16.77 1.81 17.66
N GLU A 83 15.51 1.48 17.39
CA GLU A 83 15.00 0.16 17.01
C GLU A 83 14.23 0.28 15.70
N PHE A 84 14.29 -0.74 14.84
CA PHE A 84 13.55 -0.79 13.59
C PHE A 84 13.45 -2.23 13.07
N SER A 85 12.50 -2.51 12.19
CA SER A 85 12.41 -3.76 11.45
C SER A 85 11.95 -3.52 10.01
N GLN A 86 12.56 -4.25 9.08
CA GLN A 86 12.05 -4.46 7.74
C GLN A 86 12.05 -5.94 7.37
N GLN A 87 12.17 -6.81 8.37
CA GLN A 87 11.94 -8.24 8.22
C GLN A 87 10.47 -8.50 7.90
N PHE A 88 10.22 -9.48 7.05
CA PHE A 88 8.87 -9.73 6.55
C PHE A 88 8.62 -11.21 6.25
N ALA A 89 7.34 -11.57 6.24
CA ALA A 89 6.85 -12.79 5.61
C ALA A 89 6.04 -12.40 4.36
N TYR A 90 5.99 -13.29 3.38
CA TYR A 90 5.22 -13.06 2.15
C TYR A 90 4.56 -14.33 1.63
N ALA A 91 3.53 -14.13 0.81
CA ALA A 91 2.87 -15.18 0.02
C ALA A 91 2.48 -14.61 -1.35
N SER A 92 2.26 -15.49 -2.33
CA SER A 92 1.83 -15.10 -3.68
C SER A 92 0.86 -16.12 -4.27
N ASP A 93 0.34 -15.87 -5.45
CA ASP A 93 -0.46 -16.86 -6.19
C ASP A 93 0.33 -18.12 -6.59
N VAL A 94 1.66 -18.00 -6.71
CA VAL A 94 2.55 -19.13 -7.01
C VAL A 94 2.81 -20.00 -5.78
N ASP A 95 2.95 -19.39 -4.61
CA ASP A 95 3.01 -20.08 -3.32
C ASP A 95 2.19 -19.30 -2.29
N PRO A 96 0.95 -19.73 -2.05
CA PRO A 96 0.04 -19.04 -1.12
C PRO A 96 0.34 -19.27 0.36
N THR A 97 1.34 -20.09 0.70
CA THR A 97 1.78 -20.26 2.07
C THR A 97 2.71 -19.11 2.46
N LEU A 98 2.51 -18.54 3.66
CA LEU A 98 3.43 -17.52 4.16
C LEU A 98 4.84 -18.09 4.33
N GLN A 99 5.81 -17.43 3.76
CA GLN A 99 7.24 -17.74 3.79
C GLN A 99 8.01 -16.58 4.39
N GLU A 100 9.16 -16.89 5.01
CA GLU A 100 10.10 -15.87 5.45
C GLU A 100 10.71 -15.12 4.26
N GLY A 101 10.70 -13.80 4.30
CA GLY A 101 11.30 -12.95 3.28
C GLY A 101 12.81 -12.81 3.47
N GLY A 102 13.52 -12.78 2.36
CA GLY A 102 14.97 -12.48 2.36
C GLY A 102 15.24 -10.97 2.29
N GLY A 103 16.17 -10.48 3.12
CA GLY A 103 16.54 -9.06 3.11
C GLY A 103 15.52 -8.14 3.77
N CYS A 104 15.51 -6.88 3.35
CA CYS A 104 14.70 -5.80 3.92
C CYS A 104 13.60 -5.38 2.93
N VAL A 105 12.35 -5.38 3.36
CA VAL A 105 11.24 -5.00 2.48
C VAL A 105 11.31 -3.50 2.12
N GLY A 106 11.12 -3.18 0.84
CA GLY A 106 11.04 -1.82 0.32
C GLY A 106 12.38 -1.10 0.14
N ASP A 107 13.51 -1.74 0.44
CA ASP A 107 14.85 -1.14 0.33
C ASP A 107 15.50 -1.32 -1.04
N THR A 108 15.08 -2.33 -1.81
CA THR A 108 15.69 -2.66 -3.10
C THR A 108 14.67 -3.24 -4.07
N THR A 109 15.06 -3.46 -5.32
CA THR A 109 14.25 -4.20 -6.28
C THR A 109 14.39 -5.73 -6.15
N SER A 110 14.96 -6.22 -5.06
CA SER A 110 15.11 -7.65 -4.78
C SER A 110 13.98 -8.20 -3.92
N ASP A 111 13.19 -7.34 -3.30
CA ASP A 111 12.00 -7.69 -2.51
C ASP A 111 10.70 -7.37 -3.27
N PRO A 112 9.56 -7.98 -2.89
CA PRO A 112 8.30 -7.81 -3.63
C PRO A 112 7.80 -6.37 -3.71
N VAL A 113 7.93 -5.62 -2.62
CA VAL A 113 7.42 -4.25 -2.54
C VAL A 113 8.28 -3.32 -3.36
N GLY A 114 9.60 -3.37 -3.18
CA GLY A 114 10.55 -2.54 -3.92
C GLY A 114 10.60 -2.88 -5.41
N ALA A 115 10.53 -4.17 -5.78
CA ALA A 115 10.49 -4.58 -7.18
C ALA A 115 9.25 -4.03 -7.90
N THR A 116 8.07 -4.18 -7.29
CA THR A 116 6.81 -3.72 -7.87
C THR A 116 6.72 -2.21 -7.94
N PHE A 117 7.10 -1.51 -6.85
CA PHE A 117 7.12 -0.06 -6.86
C PHE A 117 8.16 0.50 -7.85
N GLY A 118 9.28 -0.21 -8.02
CA GLY A 118 10.33 0.14 -8.98
C GLY A 118 9.84 0.19 -10.42
N GLU A 119 8.90 -0.68 -10.83
CA GLU A 119 8.26 -0.63 -12.14
C GLU A 119 7.45 0.66 -12.35
N VAL A 120 6.75 1.10 -11.31
CA VAL A 120 5.98 2.35 -11.34
C VAL A 120 6.92 3.55 -11.31
N TYR A 121 7.85 3.58 -10.37
CA TYR A 121 8.71 4.73 -10.12
C TYR A 121 9.68 5.01 -11.26
N SER A 122 10.32 3.98 -11.80
CA SER A 122 11.31 4.10 -12.88
C SER A 122 10.73 3.90 -14.29
N GLY A 123 9.47 3.50 -14.38
CA GLY A 123 8.77 3.21 -15.64
C GLY A 123 8.12 4.44 -16.28
N HIS A 124 7.35 4.17 -17.34
CA HIS A 124 6.57 5.17 -18.09
C HIS A 124 5.07 4.94 -17.93
N LEU A 125 4.66 4.42 -16.76
CA LEU A 125 3.27 4.14 -16.46
C LEU A 125 2.49 5.41 -16.11
N PHE A 126 1.19 5.41 -16.39
CA PHE A 126 0.26 6.31 -15.74
C PHE A 126 -0.02 5.79 -14.34
N TYR A 127 -0.30 6.70 -13.39
CA TYR A 127 -0.52 6.29 -12.01
C TYR A 127 -1.36 7.28 -11.21
N VAL A 128 -1.88 6.78 -10.11
CA VAL A 128 -2.44 7.52 -9.00
C VAL A 128 -1.79 7.02 -7.74
N VAL A 129 -1.17 7.93 -6.98
CA VAL A 129 -0.73 7.71 -5.61
C VAL A 129 -1.74 8.37 -4.67
N TRP A 130 -2.16 7.67 -3.63
CA TRP A 130 -3.02 8.22 -2.58
C TRP A 130 -2.48 7.84 -1.20
N ASN A 131 -2.58 8.76 -0.26
CA ASN A 131 -2.22 8.54 1.14
C ASN A 131 -2.90 9.61 2.01
N ASP A 132 -3.53 9.25 3.11
CA ASP A 132 -4.14 10.21 4.02
C ASP A 132 -3.16 10.82 5.02
N GLN A 133 -1.89 10.37 4.98
CA GLN A 133 -0.79 10.86 5.80
C GLN A 133 0.44 11.11 4.91
N PHE A 134 0.41 12.19 4.14
CA PHE A 134 1.54 12.63 3.30
C PHE A 134 2.51 13.49 4.12
N GLU A 135 3.24 12.91 5.02
CA GLU A 135 4.23 13.64 5.82
C GLU A 135 5.26 14.35 4.92
N GLY A 136 5.57 15.61 5.23
CA GLY A 136 6.47 16.43 4.43
C GLY A 136 5.96 16.82 3.03
N HIS A 137 4.72 16.48 2.66
CA HIS A 137 4.10 16.85 1.39
C HIS A 137 3.13 18.05 1.58
N PRO A 138 2.93 18.91 0.54
CA PRO A 138 1.95 20.02 0.59
C PRO A 138 0.51 19.58 0.85
N ILE A 139 0.14 18.33 0.54
CA ILE A 139 -1.14 17.76 0.99
C ILE A 139 -0.95 17.35 2.44
N ALA A 140 -1.53 18.13 3.36
CA ALA A 140 -1.50 17.81 4.78
C ALA A 140 -2.32 16.55 5.11
N ASP A 141 -1.99 15.94 6.25
CA ASP A 141 -2.75 14.84 6.83
C ASP A 141 -4.24 15.13 6.89
N LYS A 142 -5.04 14.13 6.56
CA LYS A 142 -6.50 14.24 6.52
C LYS A 142 -7.15 13.30 7.53
N SER A 143 -8.17 13.85 8.20
CA SER A 143 -9.08 13.10 9.07
C SER A 143 -10.45 12.92 8.39
N ALA A 144 -11.42 12.34 9.10
CA ALA A 144 -12.79 12.27 8.60
C ALA A 144 -13.30 13.63 8.08
N PRO A 145 -14.02 13.67 6.95
CA PRO A 145 -14.57 12.54 6.18
C PRO A 145 -13.65 12.00 5.07
N ALA A 146 -12.40 12.43 4.99
CA ALA A 146 -11.44 11.86 4.02
C ALA A 146 -11.20 10.35 4.30
N GLY A 147 -10.92 9.58 3.25
CA GLY A 147 -10.65 8.16 3.37
C GLY A 147 -9.39 7.88 4.20
N HIS A 148 -9.36 6.72 4.87
CA HIS A 148 -8.17 6.16 5.51
C HIS A 148 -7.64 5.06 4.61
N SER A 149 -6.83 5.42 3.64
CA SER A 149 -6.36 4.51 2.59
C SER A 149 -5.05 5.00 1.98
N LYS A 150 -4.19 4.05 1.63
CA LYS A 150 -2.85 4.33 1.09
C LYS A 150 -2.48 3.34 -0.01
N GLY A 151 -1.80 3.81 -1.04
CA GLY A 151 -1.32 2.95 -2.11
C GLY A 151 -0.98 3.67 -3.41
N VAL A 152 -0.70 2.85 -4.41
CA VAL A 152 -0.50 3.28 -5.80
C VAL A 152 -1.26 2.33 -6.73
N LEU A 153 -1.95 2.92 -7.70
CA LEU A 153 -2.53 2.25 -8.87
C LEU A 153 -1.75 2.73 -10.08
N ALA A 154 -1.27 1.82 -10.92
CA ALA A 154 -0.54 2.17 -12.13
C ALA A 154 -1.07 1.36 -13.32
N TRP A 155 -1.03 1.95 -14.53
CA TRP A 155 -1.52 1.32 -15.75
C TRP A 155 -0.74 1.77 -16.99
N ASP A 156 -0.83 0.97 -18.04
CA ASP A 156 -0.23 1.22 -19.36
C ASP A 156 -1.19 1.96 -20.33
N GLU A 157 -0.74 2.19 -21.56
CA GLU A 157 -1.54 2.82 -22.63
C GLU A 157 -2.82 2.04 -22.98
N ASN A 158 -2.88 0.75 -22.68
CA ASN A 158 -4.04 -0.12 -22.91
C ASN A 158 -4.99 -0.17 -21.71
N GLY A 159 -4.56 0.38 -20.55
CA GLY A 159 -5.29 0.37 -19.31
C GLY A 159 -5.05 -0.87 -18.45
N ASN A 160 -4.18 -1.82 -18.85
CA ASN A 160 -3.79 -2.90 -17.98
C ASN A 160 -2.84 -2.39 -16.92
N GLY A 161 -2.93 -2.91 -15.71
CA GLY A 161 -2.19 -2.32 -14.61
C GLY A 161 -1.97 -3.22 -13.42
N LEU A 162 -1.56 -2.57 -12.34
CA LEU A 162 -1.46 -3.16 -11.02
C LEU A 162 -1.91 -2.15 -9.95
N VAL A 163 -2.36 -2.67 -8.82
CA VAL A 163 -2.53 -1.90 -7.59
C VAL A 163 -1.57 -2.44 -6.55
N LEU A 164 -0.96 -1.53 -5.77
CA LEU A 164 -0.21 -1.84 -4.55
C LEU A 164 -0.87 -1.07 -3.40
N GLN A 165 -1.68 -1.78 -2.59
CA GLN A 165 -2.25 -1.28 -1.34
C GLN A 165 -1.21 -1.41 -0.23
N VAL A 166 -1.11 -0.39 0.61
CA VAL A 166 -0.15 -0.37 1.71
C VAL A 166 -0.79 0.15 2.99
N SER A 167 -0.25 -0.23 4.13
CA SER A 167 -0.69 0.31 5.43
C SER A 167 0.21 1.45 5.94
N THR A 168 1.32 1.73 5.26
CA THR A 168 2.35 2.68 5.69
C THR A 168 1.91 4.14 5.56
N PRO A 169 2.03 4.96 6.61
CA PRO A 169 1.97 6.41 6.49
C PRO A 169 3.07 6.92 5.54
N SER A 170 2.86 8.07 4.91
CA SER A 170 3.82 8.76 4.04
C SER A 170 4.39 8.00 2.83
N TRP A 171 4.29 6.69 2.76
CA TRP A 171 4.76 5.87 1.65
C TRP A 171 3.58 5.18 0.92
N PRO A 172 3.52 5.12 -0.42
CA PRO A 172 4.35 5.90 -1.33
C PRO A 172 3.96 7.40 -1.31
N GLY A 173 4.97 8.26 -1.45
CA GLY A 173 4.78 9.71 -1.50
C GLY A 173 4.90 10.30 -2.90
N SER A 174 5.37 9.50 -3.86
CA SER A 174 5.50 9.85 -5.28
C SER A 174 5.47 8.57 -6.11
N GLY A 175 4.88 8.63 -7.30
CA GLY A 175 4.79 7.49 -8.20
C GLY A 175 5.91 7.39 -9.24
N SER A 176 6.77 8.42 -9.44
CA SER A 176 7.68 8.46 -10.57
C SER A 176 8.97 9.23 -10.31
N ALA A 177 10.07 8.73 -10.91
CA ALA A 177 11.34 9.44 -10.97
C ALA A 177 11.29 10.73 -11.79
N HIS A 178 10.32 10.88 -12.70
CA HIS A 178 10.12 12.11 -13.48
C HIS A 178 9.41 13.21 -12.67
N SER A 179 8.68 12.82 -11.64
CA SER A 179 8.02 13.73 -10.71
C SER A 179 8.24 13.19 -9.29
N PRO A 180 9.48 13.28 -8.77
CA PRO A 180 9.82 12.69 -7.49
C PRO A 180 9.26 13.53 -6.34
N ARG A 181 9.00 12.86 -5.23
CA ARG A 181 8.75 13.50 -3.95
C ARG A 181 9.93 14.41 -3.58
N GLN A 182 9.63 15.59 -3.06
CA GLN A 182 10.64 16.50 -2.55
C GLN A 182 11.01 16.10 -1.11
N GLY A 183 12.30 16.05 -0.82
CA GLY A 183 12.84 15.84 0.53
C GLY A 183 13.31 14.43 0.80
N ASP A 184 12.60 13.69 1.64
CA ASP A 184 13.07 12.47 2.31
C ASP A 184 13.05 11.19 1.48
N GLY A 185 12.52 11.20 0.29
CA GLY A 185 12.51 10.04 -0.61
C GLY A 185 11.26 9.18 -0.49
N ASN A 186 11.32 7.99 -1.09
CA ASN A 186 10.15 7.15 -1.34
C ASN A 186 10.43 5.66 -1.10
N THR A 187 11.36 5.34 -0.23
CA THR A 187 11.70 3.99 0.21
C THR A 187 11.36 3.86 1.68
N LEU A 188 10.87 2.71 2.11
CA LEU A 188 10.64 2.42 3.52
C LEU A 188 11.94 2.65 4.31
N GLY A 189 11.86 3.43 5.37
CA GLY A 189 13.03 3.84 6.13
C GLY A 189 13.80 5.03 5.59
N CYS A 190 13.39 5.59 4.45
CA CYS A 190 13.87 6.89 3.96
C CYS A 190 12.92 8.04 4.33
N VAL A 191 11.75 7.72 4.82
CA VAL A 191 10.75 8.66 5.30
C VAL A 191 10.84 8.77 6.81
N ASN A 192 10.77 9.97 7.34
CA ASN A 192 10.82 10.23 8.78
C ASN A 192 9.44 10.01 9.42
N ASP A 193 9.05 8.77 9.57
CA ASP A 193 7.86 8.34 10.30
C ASP A 193 8.09 7.00 11.02
N ASN A 194 7.05 6.34 11.50
CA ASN A 194 7.14 5.09 12.23
C ASN A 194 6.98 3.83 11.37
N ASP A 195 7.09 3.92 10.06
CA ASP A 195 6.90 2.81 9.12
C ASP A 195 7.74 1.57 9.44
N VAL A 196 8.92 1.78 9.95
CA VAL A 196 9.85 0.71 10.28
C VAL A 196 9.76 0.23 11.72
N LEU A 197 9.09 0.97 12.62
CA LEU A 197 8.85 0.52 13.98
C LEU A 197 7.72 -0.51 14.03
N LEU A 198 6.61 -0.20 13.38
CA LEU A 198 5.34 -0.91 13.49
C LEU A 198 5.24 -2.04 12.47
N SER A 199 4.45 -3.07 12.78
CA SER A 199 4.04 -4.02 11.75
C SER A 199 3.25 -3.30 10.65
N GLN A 200 3.50 -3.69 9.40
CA GLN A 200 2.83 -3.13 8.21
C GLN A 200 2.39 -4.27 7.29
N HIS A 201 1.49 -4.00 6.36
CA HIS A 201 1.19 -4.92 5.29
C HIS A 201 1.19 -4.24 3.92
N PHE A 202 1.43 -5.05 2.90
CA PHE A 202 1.42 -4.65 1.49
C PHE A 202 0.70 -5.74 0.70
N PHE A 203 -0.14 -5.33 -0.21
CA PHE A 203 -0.83 -6.23 -1.11
C PHE A 203 -0.78 -5.68 -2.53
N ALA A 204 -0.24 -6.45 -3.46
CA ALA A 204 -0.23 -6.09 -4.87
C ALA A 204 -1.06 -7.06 -5.69
N LEU A 205 -1.77 -6.54 -6.69
CA LEU A 205 -2.66 -7.28 -7.55
C LEU A 205 -2.52 -6.81 -9.00
N LYS A 206 -2.39 -7.76 -9.93
CA LYS A 206 -2.46 -7.52 -11.36
C LYS A 206 -3.90 -7.21 -11.77
N LEU A 207 -4.07 -6.23 -12.64
CA LEU A 207 -5.36 -5.74 -13.10
C LEU A 207 -5.42 -5.73 -14.63
N ASN A 208 -6.56 -6.10 -15.17
CA ASN A 208 -6.91 -5.76 -16.56
C ASN A 208 -7.55 -4.35 -16.58
N LYS A 209 -7.90 -3.86 -17.77
CA LYS A 209 -8.49 -2.53 -17.94
C LYS A 209 -9.77 -2.34 -17.12
N ASP A 210 -10.66 -3.31 -17.15
CA ASP A 210 -11.94 -3.23 -16.44
C ASP A 210 -11.71 -3.21 -14.92
N ASP A 211 -10.75 -3.97 -14.41
CA ASP A 211 -10.34 -3.95 -13.01
C ASP A 211 -9.78 -2.58 -12.61
N VAL A 212 -8.96 -1.93 -13.46
CA VAL A 212 -8.45 -0.57 -13.19
C VAL A 212 -9.59 0.43 -13.05
N VAL A 213 -10.62 0.34 -13.91
CA VAL A 213 -11.84 1.15 -13.82
C VAL A 213 -12.56 0.89 -12.50
N GLN A 214 -12.68 -0.37 -12.07
CA GLN A 214 -13.34 -0.73 -10.79
C GLN A 214 -12.54 -0.21 -9.59
N VAL A 215 -11.21 -0.34 -9.60
CA VAL A 215 -10.35 0.18 -8.53
C VAL A 215 -10.45 1.71 -8.43
N LEU A 216 -10.37 2.45 -9.55
CA LEU A 216 -10.55 3.91 -9.55
C LEU A 216 -11.94 4.32 -9.02
N THR A 217 -12.98 3.58 -9.39
CA THR A 217 -14.33 3.80 -8.89
C THR A 217 -14.41 3.59 -7.37
N ALA A 218 -13.76 2.54 -6.86
CA ALA A 218 -13.68 2.24 -5.44
C ALA A 218 -12.86 3.30 -4.68
N LEU A 219 -11.73 3.77 -5.21
CA LEU A 219 -10.94 4.87 -4.66
C LEU A 219 -11.76 6.15 -4.53
N LYS A 220 -12.52 6.50 -5.58
CA LYS A 220 -13.44 7.64 -5.54
C LYS A 220 -14.53 7.47 -4.48
N ASN A 221 -15.16 6.30 -4.41
CA ASN A 221 -16.19 5.99 -3.42
C ASN A 221 -15.65 6.10 -1.98
N SER A 222 -14.40 5.68 -1.77
CA SER A 222 -13.72 5.70 -0.47
C SER A 222 -13.16 7.06 -0.06
N SER A 223 -13.34 8.12 -0.87
CA SER A 223 -12.86 9.47 -0.55
C SER A 223 -11.34 9.55 -0.33
N VAL A 224 -10.55 8.81 -1.11
CA VAL A 224 -9.09 8.75 -0.92
C VAL A 224 -8.43 10.13 -1.07
N VAL A 225 -7.35 10.33 -0.35
CA VAL A 225 -6.59 11.59 -0.37
C VAL A 225 -5.54 11.52 -1.47
N THR A 226 -5.71 12.36 -2.48
CA THR A 226 -4.78 12.58 -3.59
C THR A 226 -5.12 13.91 -4.25
N ASP A 227 -4.29 14.37 -5.19
CA ASP A 227 -4.54 15.59 -5.94
C ASP A 227 -4.20 15.41 -7.42
N PRO A 228 -5.23 15.31 -8.31
CA PRO A 228 -5.01 15.17 -9.75
C PRO A 228 -4.26 16.34 -10.42
N SER A 229 -4.08 17.47 -9.73
CA SER A 229 -3.30 18.59 -10.24
C SER A 229 -1.79 18.46 -9.95
N LYS A 230 -1.38 17.46 -9.19
CA LYS A 230 0.00 17.23 -8.77
C LYS A 230 0.60 16.05 -9.55
N PRO A 231 1.57 16.27 -10.44
CA PRO A 231 2.13 15.22 -11.29
C PRO A 231 2.96 14.18 -10.52
N ASP A 232 3.39 14.47 -9.32
CA ASP A 232 4.02 13.51 -8.40
C ASP A 232 3.01 12.56 -7.77
N LEU A 233 1.73 12.93 -7.69
CA LEU A 233 0.65 12.07 -7.18
C LEU A 233 -0.19 11.45 -8.30
N VAL A 234 -0.44 12.16 -9.38
CA VAL A 234 -1.28 11.67 -10.48
C VAL A 234 -0.64 11.98 -11.82
N ASN A 235 -0.15 10.94 -12.49
CA ASN A 235 0.25 10.99 -13.90
C ASN A 235 -0.88 10.39 -14.74
N ASN A 236 -1.75 11.25 -15.29
CA ASN A 236 -2.97 10.81 -15.95
C ASN A 236 -2.77 10.60 -17.46
N GLY A 237 -3.27 9.47 -17.97
CA GLY A 237 -3.20 9.13 -19.40
C GLY A 237 -3.82 7.77 -19.71
N GLY A 238 -3.54 7.24 -20.90
CA GLY A 238 -4.09 5.97 -21.40
C GLY A 238 -5.55 6.08 -21.86
N PRO A 239 -6.40 5.07 -21.64
CA PRO A 239 -7.79 5.08 -22.10
C PRO A 239 -8.63 6.21 -21.52
N SER A 240 -9.52 6.81 -22.32
CA SER A 240 -10.28 8.02 -21.97
C SER A 240 -11.21 7.85 -20.76
N ASP A 241 -11.78 6.66 -20.57
CA ASP A 241 -12.61 6.31 -19.41
C ASP A 241 -11.79 6.28 -18.11
N ILE A 242 -10.58 5.73 -18.15
CA ILE A 242 -9.64 5.74 -17.04
C ILE A 242 -9.18 7.17 -16.75
N GLN A 243 -8.84 7.95 -17.79
CA GLN A 243 -8.45 9.36 -17.61
C GLN A 243 -9.53 10.19 -16.90
N ALA A 244 -10.80 10.00 -17.28
CA ALA A 244 -11.92 10.71 -16.68
C ALA A 244 -12.10 10.36 -15.18
N LEU A 245 -11.93 9.09 -14.82
CA LEU A 245 -12.00 8.64 -13.44
C LEU A 245 -10.81 9.19 -12.62
N ALA A 246 -9.57 9.05 -13.10
CA ALA A 246 -8.37 9.52 -12.43
C ALA A 246 -8.42 11.05 -12.19
N ALA A 247 -8.98 11.82 -13.11
CA ALA A 247 -9.19 13.26 -12.93
C ALA A 247 -10.28 13.61 -11.90
N SER A 248 -11.12 12.65 -11.49
CA SER A 248 -12.28 12.90 -10.61
C SER A 248 -12.08 12.46 -9.15
N ILE A 249 -10.98 11.80 -8.82
CA ILE A 249 -10.66 11.34 -7.46
C ILE A 249 -10.08 12.48 -6.59
N GLY A 250 -9.82 12.19 -5.31
CA GLY A 250 -9.28 13.18 -4.35
C GLY A 250 -10.34 14.13 -3.77
N LYS A 251 -11.62 13.81 -3.95
CA LYS A 251 -12.76 14.53 -3.36
C LYS A 251 -13.52 13.62 -2.41
N VAL A 252 -14.15 14.21 -1.39
CA VAL A 252 -15.05 13.47 -0.50
C VAL A 252 -16.28 13.02 -1.30
N SER A 253 -16.60 11.74 -1.19
CA SER A 253 -17.77 11.14 -1.80
C SER A 253 -19.01 11.40 -0.92
N GLU A 254 -20.12 11.75 -1.54
CA GLU A 254 -21.43 11.86 -0.88
C GLU A 254 -22.21 10.53 -0.87
N SER A 255 -21.60 9.45 -1.37
CA SER A 255 -22.23 8.13 -1.40
C SER A 255 -22.33 7.54 0.00
N THR A 256 -23.41 6.82 0.23
CA THR A 256 -23.60 5.92 1.40
C THR A 256 -23.57 4.45 0.98
N THR A 257 -23.38 4.17 -0.32
CA THR A 257 -23.46 2.81 -0.85
C THR A 257 -22.08 2.18 -0.92
N VAL A 258 -21.92 1.02 -0.28
CA VAL A 258 -20.71 0.18 -0.45
C VAL A 258 -20.62 -0.35 -1.88
N THR A 259 -19.40 -0.52 -2.37
CA THR A 259 -19.20 -1.32 -3.59
C THR A 259 -18.67 -2.70 -3.20
N LYS A 260 -19.11 -3.72 -3.93
CA LYS A 260 -18.66 -5.10 -3.82
C LYS A 260 -18.54 -5.66 -5.23
N VAL A 261 -17.30 -5.85 -5.70
CA VAL A 261 -17.05 -6.26 -7.08
C VAL A 261 -15.98 -7.37 -7.10
N ALA A 262 -16.22 -8.41 -7.90
CA ALA A 262 -15.20 -9.42 -8.18
C ALA A 262 -14.30 -8.91 -9.31
N LEU A 263 -13.00 -8.86 -9.06
CA LEU A 263 -11.98 -8.56 -10.05
C LEU A 263 -11.62 -9.83 -10.86
N SER A 264 -10.99 -9.64 -12.01
CA SER A 264 -10.67 -10.73 -12.94
C SER A 264 -9.75 -11.81 -12.34
N SER A 265 -8.99 -11.47 -11.32
CA SER A 265 -8.10 -12.36 -10.55
C SER A 265 -8.81 -13.18 -9.46
N ASN A 266 -10.15 -13.19 -9.42
CA ASN A 266 -10.97 -13.78 -8.33
C ASN A 266 -10.73 -13.15 -6.95
N VAL A 267 -10.19 -11.95 -6.90
CA VAL A 267 -10.11 -11.14 -5.67
C VAL A 267 -11.36 -10.26 -5.60
N LEU A 268 -12.02 -10.25 -4.44
CA LEU A 268 -13.18 -9.40 -4.22
C LEU A 268 -12.71 -8.04 -3.70
N LEU A 269 -13.11 -6.95 -4.36
CA LEU A 269 -12.87 -5.58 -3.90
C LEU A 269 -14.13 -5.05 -3.20
N LEU A 270 -13.94 -4.56 -1.99
CA LEU A 270 -14.97 -3.85 -1.22
C LEU A 270 -14.53 -2.41 -1.02
N SER A 271 -15.43 -1.44 -1.16
CA SER A 271 -15.16 -0.06 -0.75
C SER A 271 -16.24 0.45 0.19
N LYS A 272 -15.80 1.07 1.29
CA LYS A 272 -16.63 1.75 2.26
C LYS A 272 -16.60 3.24 1.99
N PRO A 273 -17.72 3.89 1.73
CA PRO A 273 -17.80 5.35 1.71
C PRO A 273 -17.77 5.95 3.11
N SER A 274 -17.29 7.18 3.23
CA SER A 274 -17.18 7.88 4.52
C SER A 274 -18.52 8.11 5.18
N ASP A 275 -19.54 8.42 4.40
CA ASP A 275 -20.86 8.84 4.90
C ASP A 275 -21.75 7.67 5.34
N LEU A 276 -21.30 6.42 5.12
CA LEU A 276 -22.00 5.23 5.61
C LEU A 276 -21.98 5.11 7.15
N LYS A 277 -20.94 5.61 7.81
CA LYS A 277 -20.80 5.75 9.28
C LYS A 277 -21.01 4.45 10.07
N VAL A 278 -20.49 3.34 9.60
CA VAL A 278 -20.56 2.03 10.25
C VAL A 278 -19.17 1.53 10.66
N PRO A 279 -19.09 0.65 11.68
CA PRO A 279 -17.82 -0.02 12.05
C PRO A 279 -17.26 -0.81 10.87
N PRO A 280 -15.97 -0.58 10.47
CA PRO A 280 -15.45 -1.09 9.21
C PRO A 280 -15.43 -2.62 9.09
N TRP A 281 -14.93 -3.31 10.10
CA TRP A 281 -14.75 -4.76 10.03
C TRP A 281 -16.05 -5.53 10.23
N GLN A 282 -17.00 -4.99 10.99
CA GLN A 282 -18.36 -5.51 11.06
C GLN A 282 -19.06 -5.39 9.69
N MET A 283 -18.83 -4.26 8.98
CA MET A 283 -19.32 -4.10 7.61
C MET A 283 -18.72 -5.17 6.67
N VAL A 284 -17.42 -5.42 6.75
CA VAL A 284 -16.77 -6.46 5.94
C VAL A 284 -17.37 -7.83 6.21
N SER A 285 -17.54 -8.20 7.48
CA SER A 285 -18.23 -9.44 7.87
C SER A 285 -19.62 -9.54 7.25
N ALA A 286 -20.44 -8.49 7.35
CA ALA A 286 -21.78 -8.45 6.78
C ALA A 286 -21.77 -8.61 5.25
N LEU A 287 -20.86 -7.94 4.55
CA LEU A 287 -20.70 -8.06 3.09
C LEU A 287 -20.25 -9.46 2.64
N LEU A 288 -19.61 -10.20 3.54
CA LEU A 288 -19.20 -11.60 3.34
C LEU A 288 -20.27 -12.59 3.85
N GLY A 289 -21.51 -12.14 4.04
CA GLY A 289 -22.62 -13.02 4.43
C GLY A 289 -22.70 -13.31 5.92
N GLY A 290 -22.13 -12.47 6.76
CA GLY A 290 -22.04 -12.67 8.21
C GLY A 290 -20.86 -13.61 8.58
N GLU A 291 -19.86 -13.75 7.72
CA GLU A 291 -18.68 -14.57 7.99
C GLU A 291 -17.96 -14.08 9.25
N PRO A 292 -17.71 -14.95 10.23
CA PRO A 292 -16.95 -14.57 11.41
C PRO A 292 -15.47 -14.33 11.04
N LEU A 293 -14.88 -13.28 11.62
CA LEU A 293 -13.54 -12.81 11.30
C LEU A 293 -12.66 -12.74 12.54
N ARG A 294 -11.35 -13.01 12.37
CA ARG A 294 -10.29 -12.61 13.29
C ARG A 294 -9.44 -11.54 12.63
N VAL A 295 -9.21 -10.40 13.30
CA VAL A 295 -8.67 -9.18 12.70
C VAL A 295 -7.53 -8.62 13.54
N ALA A 296 -6.40 -8.30 12.89
CA ALA A 296 -5.35 -7.45 13.44
C ALA A 296 -5.37 -6.11 12.70
N SER A 297 -5.48 -5.02 13.45
CA SER A 297 -5.45 -3.67 12.90
C SER A 297 -4.76 -2.72 13.88
N PHE A 298 -4.55 -1.45 13.50
CA PHE A 298 -4.17 -0.43 14.48
C PHE A 298 -5.35 -0.23 15.45
N TRP A 299 -5.31 -0.93 16.59
CA TRP A 299 -6.37 -0.97 17.57
C TRP A 299 -6.03 -0.09 18.77
N ASP A 300 -6.37 1.19 18.64
CA ASP A 300 -6.19 2.24 19.65
C ASP A 300 -7.49 3.07 19.79
N LYS A 301 -7.50 4.02 20.69
CA LYS A 301 -8.69 4.84 21.01
C LYS A 301 -9.19 5.65 19.79
N PRO A 302 -10.50 5.72 19.59
CA PRO A 302 -11.55 4.98 20.31
C PRO A 302 -11.65 3.53 19.83
N LYS A 303 -11.38 2.58 20.75
CA LYS A 303 -11.33 1.14 20.45
C LYS A 303 -12.73 0.57 20.21
N ILE A 304 -12.93 -0.12 19.08
CA ILE A 304 -14.08 -1.02 18.91
C ILE A 304 -13.65 -2.39 19.45
N PRO A 305 -14.35 -2.96 20.45
CA PRO A 305 -14.02 -4.25 21.04
C PRO A 305 -14.35 -5.43 20.11
N SER A 306 -13.96 -6.63 20.48
CA SER A 306 -14.45 -7.85 19.85
C SER A 306 -15.97 -7.95 19.97
N THR A 307 -16.66 -8.49 18.96
CA THR A 307 -18.11 -8.65 18.93
C THR A 307 -18.50 -10.11 18.66
N SER A 308 -19.52 -10.62 19.37
CA SER A 308 -19.99 -12.01 19.19
C SER A 308 -20.80 -12.22 17.90
N GLY A 309 -21.27 -11.17 17.26
CA GLY A 309 -22.17 -11.27 16.12
C GLY A 309 -23.63 -11.57 16.49
N ASP A 310 -23.98 -11.60 17.77
CA ASP A 310 -25.34 -11.89 18.21
C ASP A 310 -26.31 -10.73 17.94
N ALA A 311 -25.78 -9.51 17.92
CA ALA A 311 -26.54 -8.30 17.66
C ALA A 311 -25.92 -7.44 16.56
N THR A 312 -26.76 -6.70 15.84
CA THR A 312 -26.32 -5.63 14.95
C THR A 312 -25.93 -4.41 15.77
N PRO A 313 -24.77 -3.76 15.52
CA PRO A 313 -24.43 -2.51 16.18
C PRO A 313 -25.51 -1.43 16.02
N ALA A 314 -25.64 -0.51 16.98
CA ALA A 314 -26.55 0.63 16.82
C ALA A 314 -26.05 1.61 15.72
N CYS A 315 -24.72 1.72 15.54
CA CYS A 315 -24.13 2.41 14.40
C CYS A 315 -24.12 1.49 13.17
N TRP A 316 -25.29 1.34 12.54
CA TRP A 316 -25.48 0.42 11.42
C TRP A 316 -26.39 1.01 10.35
N ASP A 317 -26.16 0.61 9.12
CA ASP A 317 -27.03 0.96 7.99
C ASP A 317 -27.93 -0.24 7.64
N GLN A 318 -29.21 0.02 7.42
CA GLN A 318 -30.21 -1.02 7.15
C GLN A 318 -30.04 -1.71 5.78
N SER A 319 -29.25 -1.12 4.88
CA SER A 319 -28.89 -1.75 3.59
C SER A 319 -27.91 -2.91 3.76
N LEU A 320 -27.24 -3.01 4.91
CA LEU A 320 -26.30 -4.07 5.22
C LEU A 320 -26.98 -5.23 5.96
N ALA A 321 -26.57 -6.45 5.61
CA ALA A 321 -26.95 -7.64 6.38
C ALA A 321 -26.34 -7.58 7.80
N LYS A 322 -26.84 -8.44 8.69
CA LYS A 322 -26.28 -8.59 10.05
C LYS A 322 -24.83 -9.08 9.97
N PRO A 323 -23.87 -8.48 10.71
CA PRO A 323 -22.51 -8.97 10.78
C PRO A 323 -22.41 -10.26 11.61
N GLY A 324 -21.42 -11.09 11.31
CA GLY A 324 -20.96 -12.16 12.18
C GLY A 324 -20.04 -11.64 13.29
N ALA A 325 -19.44 -12.57 14.03
CA ALA A 325 -18.46 -12.24 15.04
C ALA A 325 -17.21 -11.56 14.41
N VAL A 326 -16.67 -10.57 15.11
CA VAL A 326 -15.38 -9.95 14.76
C VAL A 326 -14.49 -9.99 15.99
N ASP A 327 -13.52 -10.88 15.99
CA ASP A 327 -12.55 -11.08 17.06
C ASP A 327 -11.29 -10.26 16.75
N ILE A 328 -10.85 -9.42 17.71
CA ILE A 328 -9.69 -8.56 17.56
C ILE A 328 -8.47 -9.25 18.14
N ALA A 329 -7.54 -9.64 17.28
CA ALA A 329 -6.23 -10.16 17.67
C ALA A 329 -5.38 -9.03 18.27
N THR A 330 -4.93 -9.21 19.50
CA THR A 330 -3.98 -8.30 20.19
C THR A 330 -2.55 -8.83 20.16
N SER A 331 -2.37 -10.09 19.80
CA SER A 331 -1.07 -10.70 19.52
C SER A 331 -1.19 -11.80 18.46
N GLY A 332 -0.04 -12.18 17.90
CA GLY A 332 0.13 -13.28 16.98
C GLY A 332 1.44 -14.01 17.20
N ILE A 333 1.75 -14.98 16.32
CA ILE A 333 2.96 -15.79 16.42
C ILE A 333 3.54 -16.01 15.01
N TRP A 334 4.86 -15.79 14.87
CA TRP A 334 5.60 -16.18 13.69
C TRP A 334 6.90 -16.87 14.09
N SER A 335 7.16 -18.05 13.55
CA SER A 335 8.37 -18.85 13.86
C SER A 335 8.63 -19.00 15.36
N GLY A 336 7.57 -19.13 16.16
CA GLY A 336 7.64 -19.25 17.63
C GLY A 336 7.81 -17.93 18.39
N THR A 337 7.97 -16.80 17.70
CA THR A 337 8.08 -15.47 18.32
C THR A 337 6.69 -14.82 18.41
N LYS A 338 6.34 -14.29 19.58
CA LYS A 338 5.11 -13.51 19.78
C LYS A 338 5.24 -12.13 19.14
N ILE A 339 4.19 -11.70 18.43
CA ILE A 339 4.09 -10.40 17.78
C ILE A 339 2.96 -9.62 18.42
N GLY A 340 3.18 -8.35 18.81
CA GLY A 340 2.13 -7.44 19.25
C GLY A 340 1.31 -6.93 18.08
N PHE A 341 -0.05 -6.86 18.26
CA PHE A 341 -0.98 -6.37 17.24
C PHE A 341 -1.83 -5.19 17.72
N GLU A 342 -1.54 -4.63 18.88
CA GLU A 342 -2.22 -3.40 19.32
C GLU A 342 -1.71 -2.17 18.56
N GLY A 343 -2.55 -1.14 18.49
CA GLY A 343 -2.20 0.16 17.91
C GLY A 343 -1.35 1.00 18.87
N LEU A 344 -0.11 0.59 19.08
CA LEU A 344 0.85 1.31 19.91
C LEU A 344 1.80 2.14 19.04
N PRO A 345 2.26 3.30 19.50
CA PRO A 345 3.21 4.13 18.74
C PRO A 345 4.66 3.60 18.77
N GLY A 346 4.96 2.60 19.59
CA GLY A 346 6.30 2.06 19.82
C GLY A 346 6.60 0.79 19.00
N PRO A 347 7.80 0.20 19.21
CA PRO A 347 8.32 -0.89 18.40
C PRO A 347 7.51 -2.20 18.50
N GLU A 348 6.57 -2.32 19.42
CA GLU A 348 5.65 -3.46 19.54
C GLU A 348 4.31 -3.22 18.84
N GLY A 349 4.11 -2.05 18.25
CA GLY A 349 2.85 -1.65 17.64
C GLY A 349 2.58 -2.29 16.28
N ASN A 350 1.33 -2.18 15.85
CA ASN A 350 0.83 -2.70 14.58
C ASN A 350 0.06 -1.65 13.79
N HIS A 351 0.46 -1.45 12.55
CA HIS A 351 -0.26 -0.64 11.55
C HIS A 351 -0.89 -1.50 10.44
N ALA A 352 -0.58 -2.79 10.37
CA ALA A 352 -1.23 -3.69 9.42
C ALA A 352 -2.75 -3.76 9.71
N LYS A 353 -3.56 -3.92 8.66
CA LYS A 353 -5.01 -4.11 8.73
C LYS A 353 -5.35 -5.37 7.95
N VAL A 354 -5.25 -6.49 8.62
CA VAL A 354 -5.45 -7.81 8.05
C VAL A 354 -6.50 -8.59 8.83
N GLY A 355 -7.28 -9.39 8.12
CA GLY A 355 -8.29 -10.24 8.71
C GLY A 355 -8.29 -11.61 8.07
N VAL A 356 -8.82 -12.58 8.78
CA VAL A 356 -9.00 -13.94 8.29
C VAL A 356 -10.37 -14.46 8.72
N SER A 357 -11.05 -15.19 7.83
CA SER A 357 -12.28 -15.89 8.20
C SER A 357 -12.01 -16.98 9.22
N THR A 358 -12.89 -17.11 10.20
CA THR A 358 -12.84 -18.18 11.21
C THR A 358 -14.01 -19.18 11.06
N GLY A 359 -14.92 -18.92 10.12
CA GLY A 359 -16.02 -19.81 9.76
C GLY A 359 -15.66 -20.80 8.66
N THR A 360 -16.57 -20.98 7.73
CA THR A 360 -16.51 -22.03 6.69
C THR A 360 -15.76 -21.62 5.43
N HIS A 361 -15.62 -20.33 5.19
CA HIS A 361 -14.92 -19.80 4.01
C HIS A 361 -13.40 -19.68 4.27
N SER A 362 -12.66 -19.53 3.18
CA SER A 362 -11.20 -19.42 3.21
C SER A 362 -10.77 -18.02 2.79
N TYR A 363 -11.27 -17.00 3.49
CA TYR A 363 -10.99 -15.61 3.17
C TYR A 363 -9.83 -15.03 3.96
N VAL A 364 -8.94 -14.35 3.26
CA VAL A 364 -7.99 -13.38 3.83
C VAL A 364 -8.40 -12.00 3.37
N ILE A 365 -8.53 -11.08 4.30
CA ILE A 365 -8.96 -9.70 4.07
C ILE A 365 -7.78 -8.77 4.33
N LEU A 366 -7.47 -7.95 3.33
CA LEU A 366 -6.38 -6.96 3.35
C LEU A 366 -7.04 -5.59 3.21
N GLY A 367 -6.98 -4.78 4.27
CA GLY A 367 -7.80 -3.59 4.38
C GLY A 367 -7.03 -2.33 4.69
N ASP A 368 -7.70 -1.21 4.55
CA ASP A 368 -7.16 0.11 4.87
C ASP A 368 -7.48 0.56 6.30
N MET A 369 -8.55 0.02 6.89
CA MET A 369 -9.24 0.68 8.00
C MET A 369 -8.93 0.04 9.34
N ASN A 370 -8.72 0.89 10.34
CA ASN A 370 -8.54 0.48 11.73
C ASN A 370 -9.85 0.03 12.36
N GLN A 371 -9.77 -0.85 13.37
CA GLN A 371 -10.91 -1.19 14.21
C GLN A 371 -11.07 -0.13 15.33
N GLN A 372 -11.34 1.08 14.88
CA GLN A 372 -11.53 2.28 15.70
C GLN A 372 -12.84 2.98 15.32
N GLY A 373 -13.54 3.52 16.29
CA GLY A 373 -14.82 4.18 16.09
C GLY A 373 -15.81 3.83 17.18
N SER A 374 -17.08 3.60 16.80
CA SER A 374 -18.15 3.33 17.77
C SER A 374 -19.10 2.25 17.26
N LEU A 375 -19.56 1.39 18.18
CA LEU A 375 -20.69 0.48 17.93
C LEU A 375 -22.06 1.17 18.20
N ALA A 376 -22.06 2.26 19.00
CA ALA A 376 -23.25 3.01 19.38
C ALA A 376 -22.89 4.46 19.73
N GLY A 377 -23.85 5.37 19.65
CA GLY A 377 -23.66 6.78 20.00
C GLY A 377 -23.17 7.62 18.82
N ASP A 378 -21.90 8.09 18.86
CA ASP A 378 -21.31 8.87 17.76
C ASP A 378 -20.88 7.97 16.60
N CYS A 379 -21.78 7.71 15.69
CA CYS A 379 -21.53 6.88 14.52
C CYS A 379 -20.59 7.53 13.47
N GLY A 380 -20.28 8.81 13.59
CA GLY A 380 -19.28 9.49 12.76
C GLY A 380 -17.86 9.43 13.30
N SER A 381 -17.68 8.80 14.47
CA SER A 381 -16.40 8.77 15.18
C SER A 381 -15.33 7.98 14.43
N SER A 382 -14.13 8.55 14.34
CA SER A 382 -12.93 7.89 13.81
C SER A 382 -13.16 7.17 12.46
N GLN A 383 -12.85 5.88 12.38
CA GLN A 383 -12.93 5.09 11.14
C GLN A 383 -14.36 4.85 10.65
N ASN A 384 -15.35 4.95 11.54
CA ASN A 384 -16.75 4.88 11.10
C ASN A 384 -17.09 6.01 10.12
N GLY A 385 -16.57 7.22 10.35
CA GLY A 385 -16.76 8.40 9.49
C GLY A 385 -15.75 8.54 8.35
N ARG A 386 -14.93 7.51 8.10
CA ARG A 386 -13.94 7.49 7.01
C ARG A 386 -14.26 6.44 5.97
N GLY A 387 -13.77 6.63 4.76
CA GLY A 387 -13.80 5.63 3.70
C GLY A 387 -12.53 4.77 3.69
N GLY A 388 -12.58 3.65 2.96
CA GLY A 388 -11.44 2.77 2.78
C GLY A 388 -11.79 1.56 1.90
N LEU A 389 -10.77 0.83 1.49
CA LEU A 389 -10.86 -0.34 0.65
C LEU A 389 -10.49 -1.61 1.41
N PHE A 390 -11.02 -2.73 0.93
CA PHE A 390 -10.64 -4.07 1.39
C PHE A 390 -10.57 -4.99 0.17
N TYR A 391 -9.50 -5.76 0.09
CA TYR A 391 -9.33 -6.83 -0.87
C TYR A 391 -9.52 -8.17 -0.15
N VAL A 392 -10.35 -9.03 -0.71
CA VAL A 392 -10.63 -10.35 -0.13
C VAL A 392 -10.10 -11.42 -1.08
N VAL A 393 -9.15 -12.19 -0.60
CA VAL A 393 -8.55 -13.31 -1.32
C VAL A 393 -9.17 -14.58 -0.79
N ASP A 394 -9.82 -15.38 -1.64
CA ASP A 394 -10.32 -16.72 -1.31
C ASP A 394 -9.24 -17.74 -1.63
N ASN A 395 -8.48 -18.15 -0.61
CA ASN A 395 -7.41 -19.13 -0.78
C ASN A 395 -7.18 -19.90 0.54
N PRO A 396 -7.42 -21.23 0.56
CA PRO A 396 -7.28 -22.02 1.79
C PRO A 396 -5.87 -22.06 2.39
N GLN A 397 -4.83 -22.06 1.56
CA GLN A 397 -3.44 -22.13 2.03
C GLN A 397 -3.04 -20.81 2.69
N LEU A 398 -3.34 -19.69 2.04
CA LEU A 398 -3.11 -18.37 2.62
C LEU A 398 -3.93 -18.17 3.90
N THR A 399 -5.20 -18.59 3.90
CA THR A 399 -6.08 -18.50 5.07
C THR A 399 -5.52 -19.29 6.27
N ASN A 400 -5.01 -20.49 6.05
CA ASN A 400 -4.40 -21.28 7.13
C ASN A 400 -3.13 -20.60 7.67
N SER A 401 -2.26 -20.11 6.80
CA SER A 401 -1.06 -19.36 7.20
C SER A 401 -1.41 -18.10 7.99
N MET A 402 -2.46 -17.37 7.57
CA MET A 402 -2.92 -16.17 8.28
C MET A 402 -3.58 -16.49 9.62
N ARG A 403 -4.32 -17.62 9.73
CA ARG A 403 -4.83 -18.10 11.02
C ARG A 403 -3.70 -18.42 11.99
N ASP A 404 -2.62 -19.03 11.49
CA ASP A 404 -1.44 -19.33 12.31
C ASP A 404 -0.71 -18.04 12.72
N LEU A 405 -0.51 -17.07 11.81
CA LEU A 405 0.10 -15.77 12.12
C LEU A 405 -0.72 -15.00 13.16
N LEU A 406 -2.05 -14.97 13.03
CA LEU A 406 -2.93 -14.24 13.95
C LEU A 406 -3.28 -15.05 15.22
N LYS A 407 -2.72 -16.23 15.43
CA LYS A 407 -2.97 -17.05 16.59
C LYS A 407 -2.33 -16.46 17.84
N GLY A 408 -3.14 -15.97 18.77
CA GLY A 408 -2.67 -15.35 20.01
C GLY A 408 -3.83 -14.80 20.83
N ASP A 409 -3.55 -13.79 21.63
CA ASP A 409 -4.53 -13.17 22.51
C ASP A 409 -5.57 -12.37 21.72
N SER A 410 -6.73 -12.19 22.32
CA SER A 410 -7.83 -11.39 21.77
C SER A 410 -8.21 -10.25 22.69
N ALA A 411 -8.71 -9.17 22.12
CA ALA A 411 -9.38 -8.13 22.89
C ALA A 411 -10.66 -8.67 23.53
N PRO A 412 -11.05 -8.18 24.72
CA PRO A 412 -12.30 -8.57 25.36
C PRO A 412 -13.48 -8.35 24.41
N ALA A 413 -14.44 -9.27 24.46
CA ALA A 413 -15.75 -9.06 23.84
C ALA A 413 -16.59 -8.13 24.70
N ASN A 414 -17.42 -7.31 24.02
CA ASN A 414 -18.47 -6.52 24.66
C ASN A 414 -19.73 -7.35 24.83
#